data_d420e6ffdcb045e22ab5a572ecc6605d
#
_entry.id   d420e6ffdcb045e22ab5a572ecc6605d
#
_cell.length_a   1.000
_cell.length_b   1.000
_cell.length_c   1.000
_cell.angle_alpha   90.00
_cell.angle_beta   90.00
_cell.angle_gamma   90.00
#
_symmetry.space_group_name_H-M   'P 1'
#
loop_
_entity.id
_entity.type
_entity.pdbx_description
1 polymer ?
#
loop_
_entity_poly.entity_id
_entity_poly.type
_entity_poly.pdbx_seq_one_letter_code
_entity_poly.pdbx_strand_id
1 'polypeptide(L)' 'MEDIKSVYVQSEEDTRKIENIFTFHPVCGDQRERYEYLRRKAKELALEFLSFTPKSREQSLAITSLQDAVMWANAAIAIN' A
#
# COMPACT_ATOMS: atom_id res chain seq x y z
N MET A 1 -0.54 33.04 11.55
CA MET A 1 0.05 32.17 10.53
C MET A 1 0.67 32.96 9.40
N GLU A 2 1.89 32.69 9.12
CA GLU A 2 2.57 33.37 8.04
C GLU A 2 2.07 32.93 6.69
N ASP A 3 1.92 33.89 5.78
CA ASP A 3 1.59 33.58 4.40
C ASP A 3 2.88 33.28 3.65
N ILE A 4 3.13 32.02 3.42
CA ILE A 4 4.30 31.59 2.68
C ILE A 4 3.88 31.38 1.23
N LYS A 5 4.48 32.17 0.35
CA LYS A 5 4.17 32.04 -1.07
C LYS A 5 4.83 30.80 -1.63
N SER A 6 4.09 30.10 -2.47
CA SER A 6 4.61 28.96 -3.18
C SER A 6 5.75 29.41 -4.11
N VAL A 7 6.87 28.69 -4.06
CA VAL A 7 8.03 28.96 -4.92
C VAL A 7 7.89 28.23 -6.25
N TYR A 8 7.21 27.10 -6.24
CA TYR A 8 7.07 26.25 -7.41
C TYR A 8 5.64 26.18 -7.86
N VAL A 9 5.44 26.21 -9.17
CA VAL A 9 4.11 26.00 -9.75
C VAL A 9 3.82 24.51 -9.75
N GLN A 10 2.67 24.14 -9.17
CA GLN A 10 2.24 22.76 -9.15
C GLN A 10 1.47 22.42 -10.42
N SER A 11 1.74 21.25 -11.00
CA SER A 11 0.99 20.80 -12.16
C SER A 11 -0.39 20.30 -11.73
N GLU A 12 -1.34 20.38 -12.65
CA GLU A 12 -2.68 19.82 -12.41
C GLU A 12 -2.64 18.33 -12.16
N GLU A 13 -1.74 17.64 -12.85
CA GLU A 13 -1.58 16.20 -12.68
C GLU A 13 -1.12 15.84 -11.26
N ASP A 14 -0.12 16.55 -10.76
CA ASP A 14 0.39 16.32 -9.42
C ASP A 14 -0.65 16.66 -8.36
N THR A 15 -1.36 17.76 -8.53
CA THR A 15 -2.43 18.15 -7.62
C THR A 15 -3.53 17.11 -7.60
N ARG A 16 -3.90 16.57 -8.75
CA ARG A 16 -4.92 15.52 -8.84
C ARG A 16 -4.46 14.24 -8.13
N LYS A 17 -3.20 13.88 -8.29
CA LYS A 17 -2.63 12.72 -7.59
C LYS A 17 -2.71 12.88 -6.08
N ILE A 18 -2.33 14.06 -5.59
CA ILE A 18 -2.37 14.34 -4.15
C ILE A 18 -3.80 14.29 -3.63
N GLU A 19 -4.72 14.90 -4.32
CA GLU A 19 -6.13 14.86 -3.93
C GLU A 19 -6.66 13.43 -3.88
N ASN A 20 -6.32 12.61 -4.87
CA ASN A 20 -6.77 11.23 -4.91
C ASN A 20 -6.20 10.40 -3.75
N ILE A 21 -4.92 10.59 -3.43
CA ILE A 21 -4.26 9.87 -2.35
C ILE A 21 -4.89 10.18 -1.00
N PHE A 22 -5.25 11.45 -0.76
CA PHE A 22 -5.75 11.90 0.54
C PHE A 22 -7.26 12.00 0.62
N THR A 23 -7.97 11.54 -0.39
CA THR A 23 -9.42 11.49 -0.37
C THR A 23 -9.88 10.12 0.15
N PHE A 24 -10.95 10.12 0.95
CA PHE A 24 -11.53 8.87 1.42
C PHE A 24 -12.13 8.10 0.25
N HIS A 25 -11.80 6.83 0.17
CA HIS A 25 -12.32 5.94 -0.86
C HIS A 25 -13.16 4.86 -0.20
N PRO A 26 -14.49 4.95 -0.27
CA PRO A 26 -15.33 3.91 0.30
C PRO A 26 -15.16 2.59 -0.45
N VAL A 27 -15.28 1.49 0.28
CA VAL A 27 -15.22 0.16 -0.31
C VAL A 27 -16.48 -0.05 -1.16
N CYS A 28 -16.30 -0.46 -2.39
CA CYS A 28 -17.41 -0.72 -3.30
C CYS A 28 -17.09 -1.86 -4.26
N GLY A 29 -18.13 -2.43 -4.85
CA GLY A 29 -17.98 -3.53 -5.77
C GLY A 29 -17.28 -4.73 -5.14
N ASP A 30 -16.29 -5.27 -5.84
CA ASP A 30 -15.54 -6.44 -5.40
C ASP A 30 -14.26 -6.11 -4.62
N GLN A 31 -14.09 -4.84 -4.20
CA GLN A 31 -12.86 -4.43 -3.53
C GLN A 31 -12.61 -5.21 -2.25
N ARG A 32 -13.65 -5.44 -1.43
CA ARG A 32 -13.49 -6.20 -0.19
C ARG A 32 -12.98 -7.60 -0.47
N GLU A 33 -13.54 -8.27 -1.46
CA GLU A 33 -13.15 -9.62 -1.83
C GLU A 33 -11.69 -9.67 -2.29
N ARG A 34 -11.26 -8.66 -3.05
CA ARG A 34 -9.88 -8.56 -3.51
C ARG A 34 -8.92 -8.33 -2.35
N TYR A 35 -9.29 -7.47 -1.39
CA TYR A 35 -8.48 -7.25 -0.19
C TYR A 35 -8.31 -8.54 0.61
N GLU A 36 -9.40 -9.27 0.81
CA GLU A 36 -9.37 -10.51 1.58
C GLU A 36 -8.55 -11.59 0.88
N TYR A 37 -8.68 -11.68 -0.43
CA TYR A 37 -7.90 -12.63 -1.24
C TYR A 37 -6.41 -12.35 -1.11
N LEU A 38 -6.01 -11.11 -1.31
CA LEU A 38 -4.60 -10.72 -1.24
C LEU A 38 -4.04 -10.92 0.17
N ARG A 39 -4.81 -10.58 1.19
CA ARG A 39 -4.38 -10.80 2.57
C ARG A 39 -4.15 -12.27 2.86
N ARG A 40 -5.06 -13.11 2.41
CA ARG A 40 -4.94 -14.55 2.61
C ARG A 40 -3.72 -15.12 1.90
N LYS A 41 -3.51 -14.72 0.66
CA LYS A 41 -2.36 -15.18 -0.11
C LYS A 41 -1.04 -14.70 0.49
N ALA A 42 -1.00 -13.46 0.95
CA ALA A 42 0.20 -12.93 1.60
C ALA A 42 0.49 -13.67 2.90
N LYS A 43 -0.55 -13.98 3.68
CA LYS A 43 -0.38 -14.75 4.91
C LYS A 43 0.19 -16.13 4.62
N GLU A 44 -0.33 -16.81 3.60
CA GLU A 44 0.18 -18.12 3.19
C GLU A 44 1.65 -18.02 2.81
N LEU A 45 2.02 -17.01 2.03
CA LEU A 45 3.40 -16.82 1.61
C LEU A 45 4.32 -16.50 2.79
N ALA A 46 3.85 -15.65 3.72
CA ALA A 46 4.63 -15.33 4.91
C ALA A 46 4.92 -16.59 5.73
N LEU A 47 3.94 -17.48 5.87
CA LEU A 47 4.13 -18.74 6.58
C LEU A 47 5.12 -19.65 5.84
N GLU A 48 5.09 -19.63 4.53
CA GLU A 48 6.07 -20.36 3.73
C GLU A 48 7.48 -19.79 3.92
N PHE A 49 7.63 -18.46 4.01
CA PHE A 49 8.93 -17.87 4.33
C PHE A 49 9.47 -18.41 5.64
N LEU A 50 8.62 -18.51 6.65
CA LEU A 50 9.05 -19.06 7.94
C LEU A 50 9.44 -20.54 7.84
N SER A 51 8.77 -21.29 6.97
CA SER A 51 9.03 -22.71 6.81
C SER A 51 10.28 -23.02 6.01
N PHE A 52 10.62 -22.20 5.04
CA PHE A 52 11.67 -22.50 4.08
C PHE A 52 12.93 -21.66 4.26
N THR A 53 12.96 -20.77 5.24
CA THR A 53 14.15 -19.96 5.51
C THR A 53 14.49 -20.01 6.99
N PRO A 54 15.79 -19.91 7.36
CA PRO A 54 16.17 -19.87 8.76
C PRO A 54 15.79 -18.52 9.38
N LYS A 55 15.55 -18.53 10.68
CA LYS A 55 15.29 -17.32 11.43
C LYS A 55 16.52 -16.42 11.34
N SER A 56 16.34 -15.21 10.83
CA SER A 56 17.45 -14.31 10.51
C SER A 56 16.94 -12.92 10.26
N ARG A 57 17.87 -11.98 10.15
CA ARG A 57 17.54 -10.61 9.74
C ARG A 57 16.90 -10.61 8.34
N GLU A 58 17.46 -11.39 7.45
CA GLU A 58 16.97 -11.47 6.07
C GLU A 58 15.54 -12.01 6.00
N GLN A 59 15.21 -13.02 6.81
CA GLN A 59 13.84 -13.52 6.89
C GLN A 59 12.88 -12.43 7.36
N SER A 60 13.27 -11.68 8.39
CA SER A 60 12.44 -10.59 8.92
C SER A 60 12.23 -9.50 7.87
N LEU A 61 13.27 -9.18 7.10
CA LEU A 61 13.15 -8.21 6.02
C LEU A 61 12.22 -8.68 4.92
N ALA A 62 12.27 -9.98 4.60
CA ALA A 62 11.37 -10.55 3.60
C ALA A 62 9.90 -10.40 4.04
N ILE A 63 9.60 -10.69 5.29
CA ILE A 63 8.24 -10.56 5.82
C ILE A 63 7.80 -9.10 5.83
N THR A 64 8.66 -8.18 6.24
CA THR A 64 8.37 -6.75 6.22
C THR A 64 8.12 -6.26 4.80
N SER A 65 8.93 -6.70 3.85
CA SER A 65 8.76 -6.33 2.45
C SER A 65 7.44 -6.84 1.88
N LEU A 66 7.03 -8.04 2.28
CA LEU A 66 5.73 -8.60 1.88
C LEU A 66 4.58 -7.78 2.46
N GLN A 67 4.70 -7.36 3.71
CA GLN A 67 3.71 -6.51 4.35
C GLN A 67 3.58 -5.18 3.59
N ASP A 68 4.70 -4.58 3.24
CA ASP A 68 4.71 -3.34 2.45
C ASP A 68 4.07 -3.56 1.08
N ALA A 69 4.37 -4.67 0.43
CA ALA A 69 3.79 -5.00 -0.87
C ALA A 69 2.27 -5.09 -0.80
N VAL A 70 1.73 -5.70 0.26
CA VAL A 70 0.29 -5.80 0.46
C VAL A 70 -0.32 -4.42 0.69
N MET A 71 0.35 -3.58 1.46
CA MET A 71 -0.11 -2.20 1.69
C MET A 71 -0.22 -1.44 0.37
N TRP A 72 0.78 -1.53 -0.48
CA TRP A 72 0.77 -0.86 -1.78
C TRP A 72 -0.28 -1.44 -2.72
N ALA A 73 -0.46 -2.76 -2.70
CA ALA A 73 -1.50 -3.40 -3.50
C ALA A 73 -2.90 -2.95 -3.06
N ASN A 74 -3.13 -2.86 -1.75
CA ASN A 74 -4.40 -2.37 -1.22
C ASN A 74 -4.63 -0.91 -1.61
N ALA A 75 -3.59 -0.09 -1.55
CA ALA A 75 -3.68 1.31 -1.97
C ALA A 75 -4.02 1.39 -3.46
N ALA A 76 -3.42 0.53 -4.29
CA ALA A 76 -3.72 0.50 -5.72
C ALA A 76 -5.19 0.20 -5.98
N ILE A 77 -5.77 -0.73 -5.22
CA ILE A 77 -7.19 -1.06 -5.34
C ILE A 77 -8.05 0.13 -4.89
N ALA A 78 -7.68 0.76 -3.79
CA ALA A 78 -8.49 1.83 -3.19
C ALA A 78 -8.54 3.09 -4.05
N ILE A 79 -7.42 3.45 -4.66
CA ILE A 79 -7.30 4.76 -5.33
C ILE A 79 -7.37 4.68 -6.86
N ASN A 80 -7.50 3.50 -7.40
CA ASN A 80 -7.67 3.31 -8.84
C ASN A 80 -8.92 2.50 -9.16
#